data_b673aac2996f49bf8631375619a99836
#
_entry.id   b673aac2996f49bf8631375619a99836
#
_cell.length_a   1.000
_cell.length_b   1.000
_cell.length_c   1.000
_cell.angle_alpha   90.00
_cell.angle_beta   90.00
_cell.angle_gamma   90.00
#
_symmetry.space_group_name_H-M   'P 1'
#
loop_
_entity.id
_entity.type
_entity.pdbx_description
1 polymer ?
#
loop_
_entity_poly.entity_id
_entity_poly.type
_entity_poly.pdbx_seq_one_letter_code
_entity_poly.pdbx_strand_id
1 'polypeptide(L)'
;MKKTTMGIIASTISIIGIGCFLTVNTHAEKTKPEKKEVPTYAIHSDYTLDIDNPNEVVGDADYVFVGKVTQETGTDYKNETPIEQEDDSIKYIGEAYTNYKVEVISNLKNELAMDKEIVLQKQGGIREDGSAYDVFEDDQLPEVGNIYIFTAYMQDDGSLLVAGGNSTISFDEKTKKIDTEKEVSKTEEFELYEEAVENQVTPEEN
;
A
#
# COMPACT_ATOMS: atom_id res chain seq x y z
N MET A 1 -38.01 -44.39 -37.45
CA MET A 1 -39.34 -43.86 -37.85
C MET A 1 -39.29 -42.36 -37.58
N LYS A 2 -39.10 -41.51 -38.64
CA LYS A 2 -40.12 -40.76 -39.40
C LYS A 2 -41.09 -40.05 -38.41
N LYS A 3 -41.24 -38.72 -38.37
CA LYS A 3 -41.65 -37.83 -39.49
C LYS A 3 -41.34 -36.37 -39.24
N THR A 4 -40.90 -35.73 -40.27
CA THR A 4 -40.91 -34.34 -40.72
C THR A 4 -42.31 -33.72 -40.84
N THR A 5 -42.44 -32.40 -40.63
CA THR A 5 -43.41 -31.48 -41.29
C THR A 5 -43.00 -30.03 -40.87
N MET A 6 -42.54 -29.11 -41.51
CA MET A 6 -42.68 -28.35 -42.78
C MET A 6 -44.06 -27.68 -42.95
N GLY A 7 -44.06 -26.37 -43.09
CA GLY A 7 -45.16 -25.46 -43.46
C GLY A 7 -44.78 -24.01 -43.14
N ILE A 8 -44.24 -23.21 -44.01
CA ILE A 8 -44.71 -22.47 -45.22
C ILE A 8 -45.46 -21.15 -44.82
N ILE A 9 -44.77 -20.05 -45.03
CA ILE A 9 -44.97 -18.78 -45.73
C ILE A 9 -46.32 -18.03 -45.54
N ALA A 10 -46.19 -16.73 -45.22
CA ALA A 10 -46.92 -15.67 -45.91
C ALA A 10 -46.21 -14.33 -45.75
N SER A 11 -45.80 -13.82 -46.89
CA SER A 11 -45.27 -12.48 -47.12
C SER A 11 -46.41 -11.47 -47.22
N THR A 12 -46.25 -10.29 -46.66
CA THR A 12 -46.97 -9.10 -47.19
C THR A 12 -46.01 -7.91 -47.20
N ILE A 13 -45.76 -7.47 -48.40
CA ILE A 13 -45.07 -6.23 -48.75
C ILE A 13 -46.12 -5.09 -48.65
N SER A 14 -45.76 -4.01 -48.01
CA SER A 14 -46.36 -2.70 -48.24
C SER A 14 -45.31 -1.60 -48.14
N ILE A 15 -45.22 -0.89 -49.23
CA ILE A 15 -44.29 0.15 -49.59
C ILE A 15 -44.87 1.50 -49.14
N ILE A 16 -43.97 2.46 -48.93
CA ILE A 16 -44.09 3.93 -49.08
C ILE A 16 -44.08 4.72 -47.76
N GLY A 17 -43.01 5.48 -47.63
CA GLY A 17 -42.88 6.63 -46.74
C GLY A 17 -41.43 7.09 -46.68
N ILE A 18 -41.00 7.88 -47.70
CA ILE A 18 -39.72 8.58 -47.69
C ILE A 18 -39.81 9.68 -46.63
N GLY A 19 -39.12 9.49 -45.52
CA GLY A 19 -38.85 10.53 -44.55
C GLY A 19 -37.37 10.54 -44.26
N CYS A 20 -36.61 11.47 -44.86
CA CYS A 20 -35.24 11.76 -44.50
C CYS A 20 -35.19 12.30 -43.06
N PHE A 21 -34.97 11.45 -42.07
CA PHE A 21 -34.50 11.87 -40.79
C PHE A 21 -32.98 11.77 -40.79
N LEU A 22 -32.32 12.93 -40.92
CA LEU A 22 -30.90 13.07 -40.59
C LEU A 22 -30.77 12.89 -39.08
N THR A 23 -30.50 11.64 -38.65
CA THR A 23 -30.05 11.39 -37.29
C THR A 23 -28.58 11.84 -37.20
N VAL A 24 -28.41 13.07 -36.67
CA VAL A 24 -27.09 13.50 -36.19
C VAL A 24 -26.74 12.61 -35.00
N ASN A 25 -25.94 11.59 -35.27
CA ASN A 25 -25.33 10.76 -34.24
C ASN A 25 -24.25 11.59 -33.55
N THR A 26 -24.64 12.41 -32.58
CA THR A 26 -23.69 12.99 -31.64
C THR A 26 -23.24 11.87 -30.74
N HIS A 27 -22.13 11.22 -31.09
CA HIS A 27 -21.34 10.45 -30.14
C HIS A 27 -20.77 11.46 -29.14
N ALA A 28 -21.51 11.65 -28.05
CA ALA A 28 -20.91 12.21 -26.85
C ALA A 28 -19.94 11.14 -26.34
N GLU A 29 -18.67 11.26 -26.70
CA GLU A 29 -17.60 10.58 -25.96
C GLU A 29 -17.77 10.97 -24.50
N LYS A 30 -18.23 10.01 -23.70
CA LYS A 30 -18.11 10.10 -22.24
C LYS A 30 -16.61 10.07 -21.96
N THR A 31 -15.98 11.23 -21.88
CA THR A 31 -14.66 11.37 -21.29
C THR A 31 -14.76 10.79 -19.88
N LYS A 32 -14.12 9.63 -19.71
CA LYS A 32 -13.89 9.04 -18.40
C LYS A 32 -13.24 10.14 -17.56
N PRO A 33 -13.73 10.46 -16.35
CA PRO A 33 -13.08 11.49 -15.54
C PRO A 33 -11.62 11.07 -15.38
N GLU A 34 -10.71 11.92 -15.80
CA GLU A 34 -9.29 11.78 -15.59
C GLU A 34 -9.10 11.70 -14.07
N LYS A 35 -8.67 10.52 -13.58
CA LYS A 35 -8.33 10.34 -12.17
C LYS A 35 -7.11 11.22 -11.96
N LYS A 36 -7.27 12.39 -11.33
CA LYS A 36 -6.13 13.22 -10.92
C LYS A 36 -5.25 12.34 -10.07
N GLU A 37 -4.04 12.09 -10.52
CA GLU A 37 -3.03 11.43 -9.71
C GLU A 37 -2.73 12.37 -8.53
N VAL A 38 -2.86 11.84 -7.32
CA VAL A 38 -2.53 12.56 -6.10
C VAL A 38 -1.00 12.54 -5.98
N PRO A 39 -0.33 13.69 -5.86
CA PRO A 39 1.13 13.73 -5.77
C PRO A 39 1.63 13.09 -4.48
N THR A 40 2.88 12.59 -4.52
CA THR A 40 3.59 12.10 -3.34
C THR A 40 4.75 13.03 -3.03
N TYR A 41 4.92 13.39 -1.76
CA TYR A 41 6.04 14.17 -1.24
C TYR A 41 6.88 13.32 -0.29
N ALA A 42 8.19 13.48 -0.38
CA ALA A 42 9.12 12.83 0.53
C ALA A 42 9.14 13.51 1.90
N ILE A 43 9.08 12.71 2.96
CA ILE A 43 9.43 13.14 4.31
C ILE A 43 10.94 12.95 4.44
N HIS A 44 11.67 14.05 4.69
CA HIS A 44 13.10 14.01 4.96
C HIS A 44 13.29 13.98 6.49
N SER A 45 14.15 13.10 6.95
CA SER A 45 14.53 13.01 8.36
C SER A 45 16.04 12.88 8.50
N ASP A 46 16.56 13.47 9.55
CA ASP A 46 17.95 13.23 9.96
C ASP A 46 17.97 11.97 10.84
N TYR A 47 18.74 10.97 10.41
CA TYR A 47 18.91 9.71 11.13
C TYR A 47 20.21 9.68 11.90
N THR A 48 20.24 9.06 13.08
CA THR A 48 21.45 8.82 13.86
C THR A 48 22.14 7.50 13.46
N LEU A 49 21.47 6.71 12.63
CA LEU A 49 21.94 5.43 12.06
C LEU A 49 22.06 5.55 10.54
N ASP A 50 22.87 4.68 9.94
CA ASP A 50 22.94 4.53 8.49
C ASP A 50 21.75 3.66 8.01
N ILE A 51 20.73 4.32 7.44
CA ILE A 51 19.53 3.64 6.94
C ILE A 51 19.79 2.75 5.71
N ASP A 52 20.93 2.92 5.03
CA ASP A 52 21.36 2.05 3.93
C ASP A 52 22.12 0.79 4.42
N ASN A 53 22.40 0.72 5.72
CA ASN A 53 23.01 -0.42 6.37
C ASN A 53 21.95 -1.30 7.07
N PRO A 54 21.55 -2.47 6.50
CA PRO A 54 20.54 -3.32 7.12
C PRO A 54 20.87 -3.73 8.56
N ASN A 55 22.17 -3.89 8.91
CA ASN A 55 22.58 -4.27 10.26
C ASN A 55 22.23 -3.21 11.30
N GLU A 56 22.31 -1.92 10.93
CA GLU A 56 21.92 -0.82 11.81
C GLU A 56 20.40 -0.67 11.88
N VAL A 57 19.72 -0.79 10.74
CA VAL A 57 18.25 -0.71 10.66
C VAL A 57 17.59 -1.80 11.50
N VAL A 58 18.04 -3.06 11.40
CA VAL A 58 17.50 -4.16 12.22
C VAL A 58 17.98 -4.09 13.67
N GLY A 59 19.15 -3.46 13.91
CA GLY A 59 19.67 -3.24 15.26
C GLY A 59 18.80 -2.29 16.08
N ASP A 60 18.30 -1.23 15.45
CA ASP A 60 17.44 -0.21 16.03
C ASP A 60 15.98 -0.69 16.21
N ALA A 61 15.46 -1.50 15.30
CA ALA A 61 14.08 -1.99 15.35
C ALA A 61 13.85 -3.02 16.49
N ASP A 62 12.67 -2.97 17.11
CA ASP A 62 12.25 -4.00 18.08
C ASP A 62 11.88 -5.32 17.38
N TYR A 63 11.20 -5.24 16.24
CA TYR A 63 10.75 -6.40 15.48
C TYR A 63 11.18 -6.29 14.02
N VAL A 64 11.61 -7.44 13.46
CA VAL A 64 11.82 -7.60 12.02
C VAL A 64 11.07 -8.85 11.59
N PHE A 65 10.16 -8.71 10.63
CA PHE A 65 9.31 -9.81 10.21
C PHE A 65 8.86 -9.66 8.75
N VAL A 66 8.51 -10.79 8.15
CA VAL A 66 7.85 -10.83 6.85
C VAL A 66 6.35 -10.86 7.07
N GLY A 67 5.64 -9.96 6.42
CA GLY A 67 4.20 -9.86 6.54
C GLY A 67 3.50 -9.59 5.23
N LYS A 68 2.31 -10.20 5.06
CA LYS A 68 1.38 -9.94 3.97
C LYS A 68 0.35 -8.91 4.40
N VAL A 69 0.25 -7.84 3.66
CA VAL A 69 -0.78 -6.82 3.92
C VAL A 69 -2.13 -7.33 3.46
N THR A 70 -3.06 -7.54 4.40
CA THR A 70 -4.40 -8.07 4.12
C THR A 70 -5.44 -6.98 3.96
N GLN A 71 -5.23 -5.84 4.65
CA GLN A 71 -6.16 -4.71 4.60
C GLN A 71 -5.46 -3.40 4.97
N GLU A 72 -5.81 -2.30 4.30
CA GLU A 72 -5.64 -0.94 4.78
C GLU A 72 -6.94 -0.51 5.50
N THR A 73 -6.83 -0.02 6.73
CA THR A 73 -8.01 0.25 7.58
C THR A 73 -8.31 1.74 7.76
N GLY A 74 -7.44 2.61 7.27
CA GLY A 74 -7.60 4.07 7.30
C GLY A 74 -6.33 4.78 7.76
N THR A 75 -6.42 6.09 7.86
CA THR A 75 -5.30 6.96 8.26
C THR A 75 -5.69 7.78 9.48
N ASP A 76 -4.86 7.76 10.51
CA ASP A 76 -4.94 8.65 11.66
C ASP A 76 -4.03 9.85 11.45
N TYR A 77 -4.37 10.99 12.06
CA TYR A 77 -3.56 12.21 12.02
C TYR A 77 -3.12 12.55 13.43
N LYS A 78 -1.80 12.63 13.64
CA LYS A 78 -1.18 12.84 14.94
C LYS A 78 -0.21 14.03 14.90
N ASN A 79 0.32 14.44 16.03
CA ASN A 79 1.35 15.47 16.12
C ASN A 79 0.96 16.78 15.44
N GLU A 80 -0.28 17.24 15.68
CA GLU A 80 -0.83 18.42 15.03
C GLU A 80 0.06 19.66 15.23
N THR A 81 0.47 20.27 14.12
CA THR A 81 1.25 21.51 14.09
C THR A 81 0.37 22.67 13.66
N PRO A 82 0.34 23.79 14.43
CA PRO A 82 -0.40 24.98 14.03
C PRO A 82 0.30 25.70 12.85
N ILE A 83 -0.46 25.99 11.81
CA ILE A 83 -0.01 26.76 10.65
C ILE A 83 -0.89 27.99 10.50
N GLU A 84 -0.27 29.17 10.53
CA GLU A 84 -0.94 30.44 10.26
C GLU A 84 -1.29 30.58 8.78
N GLN A 85 -2.54 30.91 8.49
CA GLN A 85 -3.05 31.09 7.13
C GLN A 85 -2.95 32.57 6.71
N GLU A 86 -3.10 32.85 5.41
CA GLU A 86 -3.05 34.22 4.88
C GLU A 86 -4.11 35.16 5.47
N ASP A 87 -5.18 34.62 6.06
CA ASP A 87 -6.29 35.38 6.68
C ASP A 87 -6.13 35.49 8.22
N ASP A 88 -4.92 35.29 8.75
CA ASP A 88 -4.58 35.26 10.18
C ASP A 88 -5.29 34.13 10.97
N SER A 89 -5.96 33.20 10.31
CA SER A 89 -6.50 32.00 10.98
C SER A 89 -5.43 30.94 11.21
N ILE A 90 -5.61 30.11 12.25
CA ILE A 90 -4.70 29.00 12.53
C ILE A 90 -5.37 27.69 12.07
N LYS A 91 -4.69 26.97 11.17
CA LYS A 91 -5.06 25.60 10.79
C LYS A 91 -4.08 24.62 11.45
N TYR A 92 -4.62 23.58 12.08
CA TYR A 92 -3.80 22.50 12.60
C TYR A 92 -3.65 21.43 11.50
N ILE A 93 -2.43 20.97 11.28
CA ILE A 93 -2.10 19.91 10.32
C ILE A 93 -1.41 18.79 11.06
N GLY A 94 -2.00 17.61 11.04
CA GLY A 94 -1.45 16.39 11.61
C GLY A 94 -0.60 15.60 10.61
N GLU A 95 0.39 14.90 11.13
CA GLU A 95 1.14 13.89 10.37
C GLU A 95 0.25 12.68 10.11
N ALA A 96 0.32 12.13 8.90
CA ALA A 96 -0.43 10.95 8.50
C ALA A 96 0.20 9.67 9.05
N TYR A 97 -0.63 8.78 9.59
CA TYR A 97 -0.27 7.43 10.04
C TYR A 97 -1.29 6.45 9.47
N THR A 98 -0.89 5.65 8.49
CA THR A 98 -1.77 4.69 7.82
C THR A 98 -1.80 3.36 8.57
N ASN A 99 -2.99 2.85 8.82
CA ASN A 99 -3.22 1.62 9.58
C ASN A 99 -3.46 0.44 8.65
N TYR A 100 -2.78 -0.66 8.92
CA TYR A 100 -2.88 -1.91 8.16
C TYR A 100 -3.19 -3.09 9.06
N LYS A 101 -3.81 -4.11 8.46
CA LYS A 101 -3.79 -5.48 8.98
C LYS A 101 -2.78 -6.29 8.20
N VAL A 102 -1.98 -7.05 8.90
CA VAL A 102 -0.88 -7.82 8.35
C VAL A 102 -0.91 -9.24 8.90
N GLU A 103 -0.85 -10.23 8.02
CA GLU A 103 -0.62 -11.62 8.36
C GLU A 103 0.89 -11.87 8.40
N VAL A 104 1.40 -12.30 9.57
CA VAL A 104 2.83 -12.58 9.75
C VAL A 104 3.17 -13.92 9.09
N ILE A 105 4.12 -13.90 8.15
CA ILE A 105 4.58 -15.09 7.42
C ILE A 105 5.84 -15.69 8.07
N SER A 106 6.77 -14.85 8.50
CA SER A 106 8.01 -15.27 9.16
C SER A 106 8.52 -14.20 10.12
N ASN A 107 9.08 -14.61 11.25
CA ASN A 107 9.76 -13.73 12.20
C ASN A 107 11.27 -13.83 11.99
N LEU A 108 11.95 -12.67 11.87
CA LEU A 108 13.41 -12.57 11.75
C LEU A 108 14.03 -12.06 13.06
N LYS A 109 13.41 -11.07 13.71
CA LYS A 109 13.82 -10.55 15.02
C LYS A 109 12.60 -10.44 15.93
N ASN A 110 12.66 -11.06 17.11
CA ASN A 110 11.58 -11.23 18.07
C ASN A 110 10.36 -11.97 17.49
N GLU A 111 9.38 -12.33 18.31
CA GLU A 111 8.27 -13.19 17.91
C GLU A 111 6.94 -12.44 17.90
N LEU A 112 6.26 -12.45 16.77
CA LEU A 112 4.87 -12.05 16.60
C LEU A 112 4.02 -13.29 16.30
N ALA A 113 2.73 -13.25 16.65
CA ALA A 113 1.82 -14.35 16.40
C ALA A 113 1.62 -14.57 14.89
N MET A 114 1.98 -15.75 14.37
CA MET A 114 1.91 -16.10 12.94
C MET A 114 0.53 -16.62 12.51
N ASP A 115 -0.35 -16.93 13.45
CA ASP A 115 -1.70 -17.51 13.21
C ASP A 115 -2.83 -16.47 13.26
N LYS A 116 -2.48 -15.19 13.37
CA LYS A 116 -3.42 -14.08 13.51
C LYS A 116 -2.95 -12.86 12.72
N GLU A 117 -3.93 -12.10 12.28
CA GLU A 117 -3.64 -10.75 11.80
C GLU A 117 -3.20 -9.86 12.96
N ILE A 118 -2.13 -9.12 12.75
CA ILE A 118 -1.68 -8.06 13.63
C ILE A 118 -2.08 -6.69 13.06
N VAL A 119 -2.16 -5.69 13.93
CA VAL A 119 -2.35 -4.29 13.53
C VAL A 119 -0.98 -3.64 13.44
N LEU A 120 -0.71 -3.01 12.32
CA LEU A 120 0.49 -2.27 12.02
C LEU A 120 0.13 -0.84 11.67
N GLN A 121 0.81 0.13 12.24
CA GLN A 121 0.72 1.52 11.84
C GLN A 121 1.98 1.94 11.08
N LYS A 122 1.80 2.52 9.89
CA LYS A 122 2.89 3.06 9.07
C LYS A 122 2.86 4.58 9.14
N GLN A 123 3.96 5.20 9.55
CA GLN A 123 4.08 6.65 9.46
C GLN A 123 4.19 7.05 7.98
N GLY A 124 3.33 7.97 7.57
CA GLY A 124 3.07 8.35 6.20
C GLY A 124 1.65 7.99 5.75
N GLY A 125 1.24 8.52 4.61
CA GLY A 125 -0.09 8.31 4.06
C GLY A 125 -0.67 9.52 3.38
N ILE A 126 -1.97 9.44 3.07
CA ILE A 126 -2.71 10.55 2.47
C ILE A 126 -2.87 11.67 3.51
N ARG A 127 -2.62 12.92 3.10
CA ARG A 127 -2.91 14.11 3.94
C ARG A 127 -4.39 14.20 4.26
N GLU A 128 -4.73 14.81 5.38
CA GLU A 128 -6.12 14.93 5.84
C GLU A 128 -7.03 15.61 4.81
N ASP A 129 -6.51 16.56 4.03
CA ASP A 129 -7.25 17.24 2.97
C ASP A 129 -7.27 16.47 1.64
N GLY A 130 -6.64 15.31 1.57
CA GLY A 130 -6.55 14.46 0.38
C GLY A 130 -5.67 15.03 -0.74
N SER A 131 -4.89 16.08 -0.48
CA SER A 131 -4.13 16.80 -1.50
C SER A 131 -2.87 16.10 -1.97
N ALA A 132 -2.26 15.26 -1.11
CA ALA A 132 -1.01 14.57 -1.38
C ALA A 132 -0.82 13.36 -0.46
N TYR A 133 0.10 12.48 -0.85
CA TYR A 133 0.70 11.50 0.04
C TYR A 133 2.02 12.02 0.58
N ASP A 134 2.29 11.79 1.86
CA ASP A 134 3.59 11.99 2.50
C ASP A 134 4.20 10.62 2.81
N VAL A 135 5.41 10.36 2.32
CA VAL A 135 6.11 9.07 2.47
C VAL A 135 7.59 9.37 2.75
N PHE A 136 8.23 8.62 3.65
CA PHE A 136 9.66 8.80 3.89
C PHE A 136 10.47 8.60 2.60
N GLU A 137 11.52 9.41 2.44
CA GLU A 137 12.54 9.17 1.43
C GLU A 137 13.12 7.76 1.64
N ASP A 138 13.42 7.06 0.55
CA ASP A 138 13.88 5.67 0.54
C ASP A 138 12.94 4.67 1.24
N ASP A 139 11.63 4.94 1.22
CA ASP A 139 10.61 4.04 1.76
C ASP A 139 9.33 4.07 0.92
N GLN A 140 8.34 3.27 1.31
CA GLN A 140 7.08 3.15 0.60
C GLN A 140 5.90 2.88 1.54
N LEU A 141 4.69 3.19 1.07
CA LEU A 141 3.47 2.73 1.72
C LEU A 141 3.17 1.29 1.28
N PRO A 142 2.86 0.40 2.23
CA PRO A 142 2.49 -0.97 1.90
C PRO A 142 1.21 -1.03 1.07
N GLU A 143 1.17 -1.91 0.07
CA GLU A 143 -0.02 -2.18 -0.76
C GLU A 143 -0.72 -3.46 -0.32
N VAL A 144 -2.05 -3.44 -0.29
CA VAL A 144 -2.87 -4.61 0.05
C VAL A 144 -2.64 -5.74 -0.95
N GLY A 145 -2.38 -6.94 -0.42
CA GLY A 145 -2.09 -8.16 -1.19
C GLY A 145 -0.60 -8.43 -1.38
N ASN A 146 0.28 -7.45 -1.13
CA ASN A 146 1.72 -7.61 -1.26
C ASN A 146 2.36 -8.05 0.07
N ILE A 147 3.58 -8.57 -0.05
CA ILE A 147 4.41 -9.06 1.04
C ILE A 147 5.63 -8.15 1.16
N TYR A 148 6.01 -7.85 2.40
CA TYR A 148 7.15 -7.00 2.72
C TYR A 148 7.93 -7.57 3.90
N ILE A 149 9.20 -7.21 4.01
CA ILE A 149 9.91 -7.24 5.29
C ILE A 149 9.62 -5.90 5.97
N PHE A 150 9.19 -5.95 7.22
CA PHE A 150 8.94 -4.78 8.05
C PHE A 150 9.96 -4.71 9.17
N THR A 151 10.49 -3.51 9.42
CA THR A 151 11.18 -3.15 10.66
C THR A 151 10.22 -2.30 11.49
N ALA A 152 9.91 -2.72 12.71
CA ALA A 152 8.85 -2.14 13.50
C ALA A 152 9.27 -1.90 14.94
N TYR A 153 8.65 -0.88 15.54
CA TYR A 153 8.86 -0.46 16.93
C TYR A 153 7.61 -0.72 17.75
N MET A 154 7.80 -1.31 18.94
CA MET A 154 6.71 -1.50 19.90
C MET A 154 6.33 -0.16 20.53
N GLN A 155 5.05 0.16 20.48
CA GLN A 155 4.52 1.36 21.15
C GLN A 155 4.04 1.02 22.58
N ASP A 156 3.91 2.01 23.42
CA ASP A 156 3.47 1.86 24.83
C ASP A 156 2.10 1.17 24.97
N ASP A 157 1.25 1.29 23.97
CA ASP A 157 -0.07 0.67 23.92
C ASP A 157 -0.04 -0.77 23.36
N GLY A 158 1.13 -1.27 22.99
CA GLY A 158 1.35 -2.60 22.41
C GLY A 158 1.10 -2.68 20.90
N SER A 159 0.81 -1.57 20.22
CA SER A 159 0.75 -1.52 18.76
C SER A 159 2.16 -1.49 18.16
N LEU A 160 2.26 -1.80 16.86
CA LEU A 160 3.51 -1.75 16.11
C LEU A 160 3.52 -0.53 15.19
N LEU A 161 4.62 0.24 15.25
CA LEU A 161 4.88 1.36 14.36
C LEU A 161 6.01 1.00 13.40
N VAL A 162 5.78 1.21 12.10
CA VAL A 162 6.80 1.19 11.04
C VAL A 162 7.05 2.63 10.62
N ALA A 163 8.25 3.13 10.78
CA ALA A 163 8.63 4.53 10.52
C ALA A 163 10.07 4.64 10.03
N GLY A 164 10.35 5.72 9.31
CA GLY A 164 11.69 6.00 8.77
C GLY A 164 11.91 5.39 7.39
N GLY A 165 13.06 5.73 6.78
CA GLY A 165 13.52 5.17 5.53
C GLY A 165 13.91 3.69 5.67
N ASN A 166 13.81 2.92 4.58
CA ASN A 166 14.12 1.49 4.52
C ASN A 166 13.45 0.66 5.63
N SER A 167 12.22 1.03 6.03
CA SER A 167 11.44 0.30 7.04
C SER A 167 10.36 -0.61 6.46
N THR A 168 10.11 -0.50 5.14
CA THR A 168 9.17 -1.32 4.38
C THR A 168 9.85 -1.83 3.12
N ILE A 169 10.39 -3.02 3.17
CA ILE A 169 11.23 -3.59 2.13
C ILE A 169 10.43 -4.50 1.22
N SER A 170 10.38 -4.17 -0.06
CA SER A 170 9.75 -5.01 -1.09
C SER A 170 10.64 -6.18 -1.48
N PHE A 171 10.01 -7.28 -1.86
CA PHE A 171 10.67 -8.35 -2.59
C PHE A 171 10.72 -8.02 -4.10
N ASP A 172 11.74 -8.57 -4.82
CA ASP A 172 11.86 -8.42 -6.27
C ASP A 172 10.54 -8.84 -6.98
N GLU A 173 10.22 -8.18 -8.10
CA GLU A 173 8.99 -8.45 -8.88
C GLU A 173 8.82 -9.93 -9.29
N LYS A 174 9.92 -10.68 -9.40
CA LYS A 174 9.88 -12.12 -9.70
C LYS A 174 9.31 -12.95 -8.55
N THR A 175 9.31 -12.40 -7.33
CA THR A 175 8.89 -13.04 -6.09
C THR A 175 7.48 -12.64 -5.64
N LYS A 176 6.80 -11.76 -6.37
CA LYS A 176 5.43 -11.26 -6.04
C LYS A 176 4.34 -12.35 -5.89
N LYS A 177 4.64 -13.62 -6.11
CA LYS A 177 3.70 -14.75 -5.96
C LYS A 177 4.01 -15.65 -4.76
N ILE A 178 4.90 -15.19 -3.89
CA ILE A 178 5.31 -15.94 -2.70
C ILE A 178 4.30 -15.68 -1.60
N ASP A 179 3.71 -16.75 -1.05
CA ASP A 179 2.70 -16.66 0.00
C ASP A 179 3.08 -17.52 1.24
N THR A 180 4.21 -18.19 1.21
CA THR A 180 4.62 -19.13 2.27
C THR A 180 6.00 -18.82 2.81
N GLU A 181 6.23 -19.07 4.11
CA GLU A 181 7.53 -18.97 4.77
C GLU A 181 8.64 -19.70 3.98
N LYS A 182 8.36 -20.92 3.50
CA LYS A 182 9.32 -21.72 2.73
C LYS A 182 9.73 -21.07 1.40
N GLU A 183 8.87 -20.28 0.80
CA GLU A 183 9.16 -19.58 -0.45
C GLU A 183 9.91 -18.29 -0.16
N VAL A 184 9.46 -17.54 0.83
CA VAL A 184 10.08 -16.30 1.31
C VAL A 184 11.54 -16.55 1.73
N SER A 185 11.81 -17.63 2.50
CA SER A 185 13.15 -17.95 3.00
C SER A 185 14.19 -18.32 1.94
N LYS A 186 13.85 -18.23 0.65
CA LYS A 186 14.75 -18.47 -0.48
C LYS A 186 15.02 -17.21 -1.30
N THR A 187 14.55 -16.07 -0.86
CA THR A 187 14.74 -14.80 -1.53
C THR A 187 16.02 -14.13 -1.04
N GLU A 188 16.64 -13.34 -1.93
CA GLU A 188 17.85 -12.61 -1.59
C GLU A 188 17.60 -11.59 -0.48
N GLU A 189 16.42 -10.96 -0.48
CA GLU A 189 16.03 -9.99 0.54
C GLU A 189 15.85 -10.63 1.91
N PHE A 190 15.26 -11.84 1.97
CA PHE A 190 15.14 -12.58 3.23
C PHE A 190 16.50 -12.97 3.80
N GLU A 191 17.35 -13.58 2.96
CA GLU A 191 18.70 -13.99 3.37
C GLU A 191 19.52 -12.78 3.87
N LEU A 192 19.40 -11.61 3.18
CA LEU A 192 20.06 -10.37 3.58
C LEU A 192 19.61 -9.90 4.96
N TYR A 193 18.32 -9.89 5.23
CA TYR A 193 17.78 -9.41 6.51
C TYR A 193 17.94 -10.44 7.64
N GLU A 194 17.96 -11.74 7.35
CA GLU A 194 18.32 -12.79 8.30
C GLU A 194 19.79 -12.63 8.74
N GLU A 195 20.72 -12.45 7.80
CA GLU A 195 22.12 -12.16 8.08
C GLU A 195 22.30 -10.83 8.83
N ALA A 196 21.54 -9.81 8.48
CA ALA A 196 21.57 -8.53 9.17
C ALA A 196 21.13 -8.63 10.62
N VAL A 197 20.11 -9.43 10.94
CA VAL A 197 19.68 -9.69 12.33
C VAL A 197 20.76 -10.43 13.12
N GLU A 198 21.45 -11.40 12.50
CA GLU A 198 22.57 -12.11 13.16
C GLU A 198 23.76 -11.18 13.45
N ASN A 199 23.98 -10.17 12.60
CA ASN A 199 25.09 -9.21 12.67
C ASN A 199 24.64 -7.80 13.07
N GLN A 200 23.51 -7.68 13.76
CA GLN A 200 22.92 -6.38 14.09
C GLN A 200 23.85 -5.48 14.90
N VAL A 201 23.80 -4.19 14.58
CA VAL A 201 24.52 -3.13 15.28
C VAL A 201 23.51 -2.31 16.05
N THR A 202 23.50 -2.43 17.37
CA THR A 202 22.63 -1.61 18.20
C THR A 202 23.20 -0.19 18.26
N PRO A 203 22.39 0.86 17.96
CA PRO A 203 22.84 2.24 18.12
C PRO A 203 23.31 2.49 19.55
N GLU A 204 24.43 3.24 19.71
CA GLU A 204 24.89 3.65 21.03
C GLU A 204 23.86 4.62 21.64
N GLU A 205 23.35 4.29 22.83
CA GLU A 205 22.52 5.20 23.61
C GLU A 205 23.38 6.43 24.03
N ASN A 206 23.12 7.57 23.43
CA ASN A 206 23.76 8.84 23.77
C ASN A 206 23.00 9.61 24.86
#